data_6460379f7189a689010a345338f680d3
#
_entry.id   6460379f7189a689010a345338f680d3
#
_cell.length_a   1.000
_cell.length_b   1.000
_cell.length_c   1.000
_cell.angle_alpha   90.00
_cell.angle_beta   90.00
_cell.angle_gamma   90.00
#
_symmetry.space_group_name_H-M   'P 1'
#
loop_
_entity.id
_entity.type
_entity.pdbx_description
1 polymer ?
#
loop_
_entity_poly.entity_id
_entity_poly.type
_entity_poly.pdbx_seq_one_letter_code
_entity_poly.pdbx_strand_id
1 'polypeptide(L)'
;MNGIIKIIKLTDNNIIIKKGISNFEKYYTSEKPSITKKVEDKFDSSLFLKKIENRSGEGGLRCKGFFRKNIITKPLISIVMPNFRGDKLEKSIESILNQNYENLELIIIDGDSGHSDLNIIKKYDEFIDYWISEKDNGIWDAWNKGITLSSGVFVGIVDSSSIMDKNAMKIISSYIINNEEIDFILGTVKKENKIYSGYRPSEI
;
A
#
# COMPACT_ATOMS: atom_id res chain seq x y z
N MET A 1 6.14 -23.74 -6.55
CA MET A 1 7.07 -23.65 -5.41
C MET A 1 6.49 -22.65 -4.42
N ASN A 2 6.03 -23.15 -3.28
CA ASN A 2 5.44 -22.31 -2.24
C ASN A 2 6.55 -21.41 -1.67
N GLY A 3 6.47 -20.12 -1.94
CA GLY A 3 7.36 -19.13 -1.35
C GLY A 3 7.10 -19.03 0.15
N ILE A 4 7.89 -19.78 0.95
CA ILE A 4 7.84 -19.69 2.40
C ILE A 4 8.34 -18.31 2.78
N ILE A 5 7.44 -17.48 3.28
CA ILE A 5 7.79 -16.19 3.90
C ILE A 5 8.53 -16.53 5.20
N LYS A 6 9.85 -16.33 5.23
CA LYS A 6 10.67 -16.59 6.40
C LYS A 6 10.81 -15.31 7.21
N ILE A 7 10.35 -15.33 8.46
CA ILE A 7 10.56 -14.24 9.41
C ILE A 7 11.95 -14.41 10.01
N ILE A 8 12.76 -13.38 9.96
CA ILE A 8 14.04 -13.30 10.68
C ILE A 8 13.85 -12.30 11.82
N LYS A 9 13.89 -12.80 13.06
CA LYS A 9 13.86 -11.96 14.24
C LYS A 9 15.28 -11.50 14.54
N LEU A 10 15.50 -10.20 14.55
CA LEU A 10 16.75 -9.60 15.01
C LEU A 10 16.59 -9.27 16.51
N THR A 11 17.57 -9.59 17.35
CA THR A 11 17.54 -9.33 18.79
C THR A 11 18.09 -7.94 19.10
N ASP A 12 17.57 -7.29 20.14
CA ASP A 12 18.02 -6.01 20.70
C ASP A 12 17.78 -4.76 19.84
N ASN A 13 16.59 -4.22 19.92
CA ASN A 13 16.02 -3.10 19.12
C ASN A 13 15.66 -3.48 17.68
N ASN A 14 15.16 -4.63 17.45
CA ASN A 14 15.33 -5.34 16.22
C ASN A 14 14.04 -5.70 15.54
N ILE A 15 14.10 -5.50 14.24
CA ILE A 15 13.06 -5.65 13.25
C ILE A 15 12.95 -7.12 12.86
N ILE A 16 11.75 -7.60 12.72
CA ILE A 16 11.48 -8.87 12.06
C ILE A 16 11.50 -8.63 10.56
N ILE A 17 12.50 -9.18 9.86
CA ILE A 17 12.59 -9.13 8.41
C ILE A 17 12.06 -10.44 7.85
N LYS A 18 11.10 -10.37 6.96
CA LYS A 18 10.62 -11.52 6.19
C LYS A 18 11.43 -11.75 4.92
N LYS A 19 11.44 -13.01 4.48
CA LYS A 19 11.96 -13.41 3.19
C LYS A 19 11.19 -12.68 2.08
N GLY A 20 11.90 -11.91 1.28
CA GLY A 20 11.37 -11.09 0.19
C GLY A 20 11.82 -9.64 0.25
N ILE A 21 12.13 -9.11 1.43
CA ILE A 21 12.85 -7.84 1.55
C ILE A 21 14.32 -8.17 1.80
N SER A 22 15.00 -8.72 0.80
CA SER A 22 16.44 -8.74 0.80
C SER A 22 16.90 -7.29 0.74
N ASN A 23 17.53 -6.80 1.79
CA ASN A 23 18.00 -5.43 1.94
C ASN A 23 16.91 -4.46 2.44
N PHE A 24 16.32 -4.73 3.62
CA PHE A 24 15.40 -3.80 4.29
C PHE A 24 15.96 -2.37 4.32
N GLU A 25 17.23 -2.20 4.70
CA GLU A 25 17.92 -0.91 4.73
C GLU A 25 17.98 -0.19 3.37
N LYS A 26 17.85 -0.94 2.26
CA LYS A 26 17.80 -0.34 0.93
C LYS A 26 16.52 0.44 0.71
N TYR A 27 15.40 -0.06 1.23
CA TYR A 27 14.07 0.49 0.98
C TYR A 27 13.46 1.23 2.18
N TYR A 28 14.06 1.09 3.36
CA TYR A 28 13.57 1.72 4.60
C TYR A 28 14.62 2.58 5.28
N THR A 29 14.15 3.56 6.04
CA THR A 29 14.95 4.44 6.88
C THR A 29 14.23 4.66 8.20
N SER A 30 14.99 4.94 9.28
CA SER A 30 14.47 5.43 10.55
C SER A 30 14.31 6.95 10.58
N GLU A 31 14.85 7.65 9.59
CA GLU A 31 14.66 9.09 9.46
C GLU A 31 13.26 9.37 8.92
N LYS A 32 12.49 10.13 9.71
CA LYS A 32 11.15 10.54 9.29
C LYS A 32 11.26 11.46 8.08
N PRO A 33 10.65 11.10 6.92
CA PRO A 33 10.71 11.96 5.75
C PRO A 33 10.02 13.28 6.02
N SER A 34 10.63 14.35 5.51
CA SER A 34 10.00 15.66 5.49
C SER A 34 8.93 15.68 4.41
N ILE A 35 7.71 16.02 4.79
CA ILE A 35 6.64 16.25 3.83
C ILE A 35 6.81 17.68 3.32
N THR A 36 7.33 17.82 2.11
CA THR A 36 7.43 19.14 1.47
C THR A 36 6.10 19.42 0.79
N LYS A 37 5.30 20.31 1.37
CA LYS A 37 4.12 20.86 0.69
C LYS A 37 4.62 21.70 -0.48
N LYS A 38 4.31 21.28 -1.72
CA LYS A 38 4.36 22.22 -2.84
C LYS A 38 3.20 23.19 -2.67
N VAL A 39 3.45 24.47 -2.85
CA VAL A 39 2.45 25.55 -2.68
C VAL A 39 1.18 25.33 -3.55
N GLU A 40 1.29 24.52 -4.58
CA GLU A 40 0.21 24.18 -5.53
C GLU A 40 -0.56 22.91 -5.19
N ASP A 41 -0.08 22.10 -4.23
CA ASP A 41 -0.74 20.86 -3.86
C ASP A 41 -1.97 21.14 -3.00
N LYS A 42 -3.14 20.86 -3.58
CA LYS A 42 -4.43 20.90 -2.88
C LYS A 42 -4.60 19.77 -1.85
N PHE A 43 -3.69 18.81 -1.83
CA PHE A 43 -3.70 17.68 -0.91
C PHE A 43 -2.75 17.90 0.26
N ASP A 44 -3.28 17.77 1.46
CA ASP A 44 -2.48 17.75 2.69
C ASP A 44 -1.89 16.34 2.88
N SER A 45 -0.68 16.11 2.37
CA SER A 45 0.03 14.86 2.64
C SER A 45 0.40 14.75 4.12
N SER A 46 0.26 13.58 4.69
CA SER A 46 0.63 13.29 6.07
C SER A 46 1.14 11.85 6.21
N LEU A 47 2.09 11.61 7.10
CA LEU A 47 2.54 10.25 7.41
C LEU A 47 1.59 9.51 8.36
N PHE A 48 0.81 10.24 9.13
CA PHE A 48 -0.14 9.71 10.10
C PHE A 48 -1.40 10.56 10.10
N LEU A 49 -2.56 9.92 10.25
CA LEU A 49 -3.79 10.65 10.50
C LEU A 49 -3.85 11.15 11.93
N LYS A 50 -4.59 12.24 12.12
CA LYS A 50 -4.89 12.77 13.46
C LYS A 50 -5.56 11.68 14.29
N LYS A 51 -5.11 11.50 15.54
CA LYS A 51 -5.73 10.57 16.47
C LYS A 51 -7.17 10.99 16.78
N ILE A 52 -8.07 10.01 16.74
CA ILE A 52 -9.46 10.16 17.16
C ILE A 52 -9.76 9.14 18.26
N GLU A 53 -10.69 9.47 19.16
CA GLU A 53 -11.00 8.63 20.34
C GLU A 53 -11.53 7.24 19.98
N ASN A 54 -12.27 7.13 18.87
CA ASN A 54 -12.95 5.90 18.47
C ASN A 54 -12.21 5.10 17.40
N ARG A 55 -10.86 5.23 17.30
CA ARG A 55 -10.05 4.40 16.39
C ARG A 55 -9.89 3.00 16.97
N SER A 56 -10.36 1.98 16.24
CA SER A 56 -10.32 0.57 16.65
C SER A 56 -8.91 -0.03 16.58
N GLY A 57 -8.03 0.55 15.77
CA GLY A 57 -6.64 0.15 15.67
C GLY A 57 -5.81 1.00 14.71
N GLU A 58 -4.50 0.96 14.95
CA GLU A 58 -3.48 1.62 14.13
C GLU A 58 -2.17 0.85 14.24
N GLY A 59 -1.41 0.72 13.16
CA GLY A 59 -0.15 0.00 13.20
C GLY A 59 0.63 0.06 11.89
N GLY A 60 1.49 -0.94 11.72
CA GLY A 60 2.40 -1.06 10.60
C GLY A 60 3.80 -0.53 10.89
N LEU A 61 4.66 -0.59 9.88
CA LEU A 61 6.08 -0.24 9.99
C LEU A 61 6.31 1.22 10.37
N ARG A 62 5.46 2.14 9.89
CA ARG A 62 5.55 3.56 10.25
C ARG A 62 5.36 3.81 11.75
N CYS A 63 4.46 3.05 12.40
CA CYS A 63 4.26 3.14 13.85
C CYS A 63 5.47 2.61 14.64
N LYS A 64 6.34 1.83 13.99
CA LYS A 64 7.60 1.32 14.52
C LYS A 64 8.80 2.19 14.16
N GLY A 65 8.57 3.34 13.51
CA GLY A 65 9.61 4.30 13.12
C GLY A 65 10.33 3.95 11.81
N PHE A 66 9.74 3.11 10.93
CA PHE A 66 10.32 2.76 9.64
C PHE A 66 9.53 3.39 8.51
N PHE A 67 10.22 4.11 7.64
CA PHE A 67 9.64 4.84 6.52
C PHE A 67 10.27 4.38 5.22
N ARG A 68 9.46 4.34 4.16
CA ARG A 68 9.94 4.01 2.82
C ARG A 68 10.85 5.11 2.28
N LYS A 69 11.90 4.69 1.55
CA LYS A 69 12.78 5.59 0.80
C LYS A 69 12.26 5.80 -0.61
N ASN A 70 12.32 7.03 -1.07
CA ASN A 70 12.16 7.30 -2.50
C ASN A 70 13.51 7.05 -3.19
N ILE A 71 13.52 6.15 -4.19
CA ILE A 71 14.72 5.75 -4.93
C ILE A 71 14.48 6.10 -6.39
N ILE A 72 15.29 7.01 -6.96
CA ILE A 72 15.11 7.54 -8.33
C ILE A 72 15.02 6.41 -9.37
N THR A 73 15.92 5.43 -9.28
CA THR A 73 15.96 4.28 -10.22
C THR A 73 14.91 3.21 -9.94
N LYS A 74 14.18 3.33 -8.84
CA LYS A 74 13.13 2.42 -8.42
C LYS A 74 12.06 3.18 -7.65
N PRO A 75 11.21 3.95 -8.35
CA PRO A 75 10.26 4.87 -7.73
C PRO A 75 9.37 4.16 -6.70
N LEU A 76 9.11 4.84 -5.60
CA LEU A 76 8.17 4.34 -4.59
C LEU A 76 6.74 4.44 -5.14
N ILE A 77 6.01 3.34 -5.09
CA ILE A 77 4.59 3.27 -5.46
C ILE A 77 3.79 2.95 -4.20
N SER A 78 2.86 3.80 -3.84
CA SER A 78 1.93 3.55 -2.73
C SER A 78 0.71 2.80 -3.23
N ILE A 79 0.34 1.71 -2.56
CA ILE A 79 -0.91 1.00 -2.79
C ILE A 79 -1.82 1.26 -1.59
N VAL A 80 -2.93 1.92 -1.86
CA VAL A 80 -4.00 2.14 -0.91
C VAL A 80 -5.01 1.01 -1.03
N MET A 81 -5.25 0.32 0.07
CA MET A 81 -6.27 -0.73 0.16
C MET A 81 -7.39 -0.29 1.09
N PRO A 82 -8.52 0.21 0.56
CA PRO A 82 -9.71 0.40 1.36
C PRO A 82 -10.28 -0.97 1.74
N ASN A 83 -10.72 -1.13 2.97
CA ASN A 83 -11.36 -2.35 3.44
C ASN A 83 -12.65 -2.04 4.18
N PHE A 84 -13.71 -2.74 3.81
CA PHE A 84 -14.93 -2.83 4.58
C PHE A 84 -15.55 -4.21 4.37
N ARG A 85 -15.27 -5.14 5.30
CA ARG A 85 -15.74 -6.54 5.27
C ARG A 85 -15.37 -7.25 3.96
N GLY A 86 -14.10 -7.13 3.55
CA GLY A 86 -13.59 -7.70 2.31
C GLY A 86 -13.52 -9.23 2.38
N ASP A 87 -14.21 -9.91 1.47
CA ASP A 87 -14.27 -11.38 1.40
C ASP A 87 -12.94 -12.06 1.06
N LYS A 88 -11.97 -11.28 0.56
CA LYS A 88 -10.65 -11.77 0.14
C LYS A 88 -9.49 -11.00 0.78
N LEU A 89 -9.73 -10.25 1.86
CA LEU A 89 -8.75 -9.35 2.47
C LEU A 89 -7.36 -9.97 2.61
N GLU A 90 -7.26 -11.16 3.17
CA GLU A 90 -5.98 -11.85 3.36
C GLU A 90 -5.26 -12.11 2.04
N LYS A 91 -5.96 -12.67 1.05
CA LYS A 91 -5.40 -12.94 -0.28
C LYS A 91 -5.02 -11.66 -1.02
N SER A 92 -5.79 -10.60 -0.83
CA SER A 92 -5.51 -9.28 -1.41
C SER A 92 -4.22 -8.70 -0.84
N ILE A 93 -4.04 -8.72 0.48
CA ILE A 93 -2.79 -8.33 1.15
C ILE A 93 -1.61 -9.16 0.62
N GLU A 94 -1.73 -10.48 0.62
CA GLU A 94 -0.69 -11.37 0.11
C GLU A 94 -0.32 -11.10 -1.36
N SER A 95 -1.31 -10.77 -2.19
CA SER A 95 -1.08 -10.48 -3.61
C SER A 95 -0.22 -9.23 -3.83
N ILE A 96 -0.36 -8.23 -2.95
CA ILE A 96 0.46 -7.01 -2.98
C ILE A 96 1.85 -7.28 -2.41
N LEU A 97 1.93 -7.97 -1.28
CA LEU A 97 3.21 -8.28 -0.63
C LEU A 97 4.10 -9.23 -1.47
N ASN A 98 3.51 -10.01 -2.39
CA ASN A 98 4.20 -10.94 -3.28
C ASN A 98 4.47 -10.38 -4.69
N GLN A 99 4.33 -9.07 -4.90
CA GLN A 99 4.67 -8.44 -6.18
C GLN A 99 6.16 -8.60 -6.53
N ASN A 100 6.46 -8.71 -7.82
CA ASN A 100 7.82 -8.70 -8.34
C ASN A 100 8.39 -7.27 -8.44
N TYR A 101 8.09 -6.45 -7.45
CA TYR A 101 8.59 -5.09 -7.29
C TYR A 101 8.67 -4.76 -5.80
N GLU A 102 9.84 -4.42 -5.29
CA GLU A 102 10.07 -4.34 -3.85
C GLU A 102 9.81 -2.94 -3.25
N ASN A 103 9.88 -1.87 -4.04
CA ASN A 103 9.67 -0.51 -3.52
C ASN A 103 8.19 -0.12 -3.55
N LEU A 104 7.37 -0.92 -2.87
CA LEU A 104 5.94 -0.72 -2.68
C LEU A 104 5.65 -0.33 -1.24
N GLU A 105 4.81 0.65 -1.08
CA GLU A 105 4.22 1.04 0.20
C GLU A 105 2.78 0.54 0.24
N LEU A 106 2.43 -0.26 1.24
CA LEU A 106 1.07 -0.73 1.46
C LEU A 106 0.41 0.03 2.60
N ILE A 107 -0.69 0.71 2.29
CA ILE A 107 -1.51 1.46 3.24
C ILE A 107 -2.91 0.86 3.27
N ILE A 108 -3.38 0.40 4.44
CA ILE A 108 -4.73 -0.15 4.59
C ILE A 108 -5.60 0.81 5.39
N ILE A 109 -6.74 1.17 4.82
CA ILE A 109 -7.78 1.98 5.47
C ILE A 109 -8.99 1.09 5.70
N ASP A 110 -9.15 0.64 6.93
CA ASP A 110 -10.27 -0.21 7.33
C ASP A 110 -11.39 0.62 7.96
N GLY A 111 -12.57 0.53 7.38
CA GLY A 111 -13.78 1.25 7.77
C GLY A 111 -14.48 0.67 9.01
N ASP A 112 -13.71 0.16 9.98
CA ASP A 112 -14.22 -0.51 11.18
C ASP A 112 -15.00 -1.79 10.85
N SER A 113 -14.39 -2.65 10.05
CA SER A 113 -14.99 -3.91 9.55
C SER A 113 -15.27 -4.94 10.64
N GLY A 114 -14.71 -4.74 11.84
CA GLY A 114 -14.87 -5.62 12.98
C GLY A 114 -13.65 -6.52 13.25
N HIS A 115 -13.78 -7.35 14.29
CA HIS A 115 -12.64 -8.12 14.83
C HIS A 115 -11.99 -9.10 13.83
N SER A 116 -12.75 -9.70 12.94
CA SER A 116 -12.24 -10.66 11.97
C SER A 116 -11.20 -10.02 11.06
N ASP A 117 -11.56 -8.92 10.40
CA ASP A 117 -10.70 -8.22 9.45
C ASP A 117 -9.53 -7.55 10.17
N LEU A 118 -9.78 -6.96 11.34
CA LEU A 118 -8.74 -6.37 12.16
C LEU A 118 -7.67 -7.41 12.58
N ASN A 119 -8.06 -8.65 12.87
CA ASN A 119 -7.12 -9.71 13.20
C ASN A 119 -6.29 -10.12 11.96
N ILE A 120 -6.90 -10.14 10.78
CA ILE A 120 -6.17 -10.38 9.53
C ILE A 120 -5.15 -9.26 9.31
N ILE A 121 -5.54 -7.99 9.41
CA ILE A 121 -4.62 -6.85 9.25
C ILE A 121 -3.47 -6.93 10.25
N LYS A 122 -3.74 -7.19 11.53
CA LYS A 122 -2.73 -7.35 12.58
C LYS A 122 -1.76 -8.51 12.31
N LYS A 123 -2.21 -9.60 11.69
CA LYS A 123 -1.33 -10.71 11.29
C LYS A 123 -0.23 -10.26 10.33
N TYR A 124 -0.50 -9.24 9.52
CA TYR A 124 0.43 -8.66 8.55
C TYR A 124 1.06 -7.34 8.99
N ASP A 125 0.92 -6.95 10.26
CA ASP A 125 1.39 -5.66 10.82
C ASP A 125 2.87 -5.35 10.53
N GLU A 126 3.70 -6.39 10.45
CA GLU A 126 5.14 -6.25 10.19
C GLU A 126 5.52 -6.14 8.71
N PHE A 127 4.51 -6.12 7.83
CA PHE A 127 4.69 -6.05 6.37
C PHE A 127 3.94 -4.90 5.74
N ILE A 128 2.91 -4.43 6.42
CA ILE A 128 2.12 -3.27 6.02
C ILE A 128 2.88 -2.04 6.47
N ASP A 129 3.02 -1.07 5.58
CA ASP A 129 3.72 0.17 5.91
C ASP A 129 2.91 1.01 6.90
N TYR A 130 1.60 1.11 6.70
CA TYR A 130 0.70 1.77 7.65
C TYR A 130 -0.74 1.26 7.51
N TRP A 131 -1.43 1.10 8.61
CA TRP A 131 -2.85 0.78 8.60
C TRP A 131 -3.59 1.44 9.75
N ILE A 132 -4.84 1.77 9.49
CA ILE A 132 -5.81 2.23 10.48
C ILE A 132 -7.10 1.44 10.35
N SER A 133 -7.81 1.27 11.48
CA SER A 133 -9.17 0.76 11.55
C SER A 133 -10.00 1.76 12.35
N GLU A 134 -10.89 2.46 11.67
CA GLU A 134 -11.79 3.45 12.24
C GLU A 134 -13.02 3.61 11.36
N LYS A 135 -14.13 3.98 11.95
CA LYS A 135 -15.34 4.27 11.17
C LYS A 135 -15.07 5.38 10.15
N ASP A 136 -15.46 5.14 8.92
CA ASP A 136 -15.36 6.11 7.83
C ASP A 136 -16.73 6.49 7.26
N ASN A 137 -16.74 7.45 6.34
CA ASN A 137 -17.93 7.91 5.62
C ASN A 137 -18.09 7.23 4.25
N GLY A 138 -17.56 6.00 4.11
CA GLY A 138 -17.62 5.20 2.90
C GLY A 138 -16.34 5.22 2.08
N ILE A 139 -16.36 4.52 0.96
CA ILE A 139 -15.19 4.21 0.11
C ILE A 139 -14.36 5.45 -0.27
N TRP A 140 -15.02 6.57 -0.57
CA TRP A 140 -14.34 7.81 -0.97
C TRP A 140 -13.56 8.43 0.18
N ASP A 141 -14.06 8.34 1.41
CA ASP A 141 -13.33 8.79 2.60
C ASP A 141 -12.10 7.93 2.84
N ALA A 142 -12.23 6.61 2.71
CA ALA A 142 -11.10 5.68 2.79
C ALA A 142 -10.03 5.97 1.72
N TRP A 143 -10.43 6.25 0.47
CA TRP A 143 -9.51 6.63 -0.59
C TRP A 143 -8.77 7.94 -0.27
N ASN A 144 -9.51 8.97 0.14
CA ASN A 144 -8.93 10.27 0.49
C ASN A 144 -7.93 10.15 1.65
N LYS A 145 -8.26 9.38 2.69
CA LYS A 145 -7.36 9.08 3.80
C LYS A 145 -6.09 8.38 3.29
N GLY A 146 -6.24 7.35 2.46
CA GLY A 146 -5.12 6.60 1.90
C GLY A 146 -4.22 7.45 1.01
N ILE A 147 -4.79 8.27 0.13
CA ILE A 147 -4.03 9.20 -0.73
C ILE A 147 -3.27 10.21 0.12
N THR A 148 -3.92 10.80 1.14
CA THR A 148 -3.27 11.73 2.09
C THR A 148 -2.05 11.09 2.79
N LEU A 149 -2.12 9.80 3.08
CA LEU A 149 -1.09 9.05 3.77
C LEU A 149 0.01 8.51 2.85
N SER A 150 -0.19 8.56 1.54
CA SER A 150 0.76 8.01 0.56
C SER A 150 2.03 8.85 0.48
N SER A 151 3.19 8.17 0.43
CA SER A 151 4.49 8.80 0.27
C SER A 151 5.18 8.47 -1.07
N GLY A 152 4.56 7.62 -1.88
CA GLY A 152 5.05 7.25 -3.20
C GLY A 152 4.86 8.34 -4.24
N VAL A 153 5.64 8.27 -5.31
CA VAL A 153 5.51 9.16 -6.48
C VAL A 153 4.27 8.84 -7.30
N PHE A 154 3.75 7.62 -7.17
CA PHE A 154 2.48 7.17 -7.72
C PHE A 154 1.64 6.52 -6.63
N VAL A 155 0.33 6.66 -6.74
CA VAL A 155 -0.64 6.03 -5.84
C VAL A 155 -1.55 5.13 -6.67
N GLY A 156 -1.63 3.85 -6.29
CA GLY A 156 -2.58 2.90 -6.81
C GLY A 156 -3.64 2.56 -5.77
N ILE A 157 -4.85 2.25 -6.22
CA ILE A 157 -5.94 1.80 -5.34
C ILE A 157 -6.29 0.36 -5.70
N VAL A 158 -6.32 -0.51 -4.69
CA VAL A 158 -6.65 -1.93 -4.82
C VAL A 158 -7.60 -2.33 -3.72
N ASP A 159 -8.84 -2.66 -4.10
CA ASP A 159 -9.85 -3.09 -3.13
C ASP A 159 -9.49 -4.38 -2.42
N SER A 160 -9.91 -4.53 -1.18
CA SER A 160 -9.68 -5.72 -0.34
C SER A 160 -10.33 -7.01 -0.84
N SER A 161 -11.16 -6.92 -1.90
CA SER A 161 -11.73 -8.07 -2.63
C SER A 161 -11.02 -8.41 -3.93
N SER A 162 -9.97 -7.66 -4.28
CA SER A 162 -9.23 -7.80 -5.54
C SER A 162 -7.87 -8.47 -5.32
N ILE A 163 -7.48 -9.33 -6.24
CA ILE A 163 -6.16 -9.98 -6.23
C ILE A 163 -5.33 -9.40 -7.37
N MET A 164 -4.18 -8.83 -7.02
CA MET A 164 -3.27 -8.26 -7.99
C MET A 164 -2.43 -9.34 -8.67
N ASP A 165 -2.28 -9.25 -10.00
CA ASP A 165 -1.34 -10.13 -10.72
C ASP A 165 0.09 -9.92 -10.21
N LYS A 166 0.84 -10.99 -10.08
CA LYS A 166 2.20 -10.99 -9.50
C LYS A 166 3.17 -10.04 -10.20
N ASN A 167 2.98 -9.76 -11.48
CA ASN A 167 3.86 -8.91 -12.28
C ASN A 167 3.29 -7.49 -12.50
N ALA A 168 2.10 -7.20 -11.96
CA ALA A 168 1.44 -5.93 -12.22
C ALA A 168 2.33 -4.74 -11.86
N MET A 169 2.92 -4.72 -10.68
CA MET A 169 3.78 -3.61 -10.25
C MET A 169 5.10 -3.55 -11.00
N LYS A 170 5.66 -4.69 -11.43
CA LYS A 170 6.84 -4.70 -12.32
C LYS A 170 6.53 -4.04 -13.66
N ILE A 171 5.37 -4.33 -14.24
CA ILE A 171 4.93 -3.73 -15.50
C ILE A 171 4.68 -2.24 -15.31
N ILE A 172 3.89 -1.85 -14.31
CA ILE A 172 3.57 -0.45 -14.01
C ILE A 172 4.85 0.36 -13.76
N SER A 173 5.76 -0.14 -12.93
CA SER A 173 7.02 0.57 -12.65
C SER A 173 7.88 0.76 -13.90
N SER A 174 7.87 -0.20 -14.84
CA SER A 174 8.60 -0.03 -16.09
C SER A 174 8.02 1.08 -16.97
N TYR A 175 6.70 1.25 -16.98
CA TYR A 175 6.06 2.38 -17.68
C TYR A 175 6.42 3.70 -17.02
N ILE A 176 6.35 3.78 -15.69
CA ILE A 176 6.70 4.99 -14.93
C ILE A 176 8.15 5.42 -15.19
N ILE A 177 9.09 4.47 -15.18
CA ILE A 177 10.53 4.75 -15.38
C ILE A 177 10.83 5.22 -16.80
N ASN A 178 10.13 4.67 -17.79
CA ASN A 178 10.43 4.92 -19.20
C ASN A 178 9.64 6.08 -19.82
N ASN A 179 8.71 6.68 -19.09
CA ASN A 179 7.85 7.74 -19.60
C ASN A 179 7.65 8.82 -18.52
N GLU A 180 8.38 9.91 -18.66
CA GLU A 180 8.36 11.02 -17.71
C GLU A 180 7.01 11.79 -17.67
N GLU A 181 6.21 11.67 -18.74
CA GLU A 181 4.93 12.39 -18.91
C GLU A 181 3.71 11.57 -18.47
N ILE A 182 3.91 10.40 -17.84
CA ILE A 182 2.78 9.60 -17.37
C ILE A 182 2.20 10.17 -16.08
N ASP A 183 0.96 10.61 -16.14
CA ASP A 183 0.16 11.03 -14.99
C ASP A 183 -0.77 9.94 -14.50
N PHE A 184 -1.19 9.02 -15.38
CA PHE A 184 -2.24 8.06 -15.07
C PHE A 184 -2.07 6.70 -15.77
N ILE A 185 -2.26 5.61 -15.03
CA ILE A 185 -2.22 4.24 -15.57
C ILE A 185 -3.49 3.50 -15.16
N LEU A 186 -4.25 3.02 -16.14
CA LEU A 186 -5.40 2.14 -15.90
C LEU A 186 -5.02 0.68 -16.12
N GLY A 187 -5.25 -0.13 -15.10
CA GLY A 187 -5.14 -1.57 -15.19
C GLY A 187 -6.41 -2.23 -15.74
N THR A 188 -6.28 -3.47 -16.21
CA THR A 188 -7.42 -4.31 -16.55
C THR A 188 -7.81 -5.19 -15.38
N VAL A 189 -9.10 -5.44 -15.21
CA VAL A 189 -9.65 -6.34 -14.19
C VAL A 189 -10.23 -7.58 -14.88
N LYS A 190 -9.83 -8.76 -14.43
CA LYS A 190 -10.45 -10.02 -14.82
C LYS A 190 -11.46 -10.41 -13.75
N LYS A 191 -12.72 -10.52 -14.12
CA LYS A 191 -13.76 -11.06 -13.25
C LYS A 191 -14.39 -12.27 -13.95
N GLU A 192 -14.29 -13.44 -13.32
CA GLU A 192 -14.67 -14.72 -13.92
C GLU A 192 -13.95 -14.92 -15.26
N ASN A 193 -14.69 -15.11 -16.37
CA ASN A 193 -14.14 -15.29 -17.70
C ASN A 193 -14.15 -14.00 -18.55
N LYS A 194 -14.49 -12.85 -17.95
CA LYS A 194 -14.56 -11.56 -18.65
C LYS A 194 -13.39 -10.67 -18.23
N ILE A 195 -12.81 -9.98 -19.21
CA ILE A 195 -11.78 -8.97 -18.99
C ILE A 195 -12.45 -7.61 -19.15
N TYR A 196 -12.38 -6.82 -18.08
CA TYR A 196 -12.81 -5.43 -18.09
C TYR A 196 -11.54 -4.59 -18.25
N SER A 197 -11.33 -4.06 -19.46
CA SER A 197 -10.29 -3.05 -19.67
C SER A 197 -10.74 -1.75 -19.03
N GLY A 198 -9.83 -1.09 -18.31
CA GLY A 198 -9.99 0.33 -18.03
C GLY A 198 -10.26 1.08 -19.34
N TYR A 199 -10.82 2.27 -19.19
CA TYR A 199 -11.28 3.16 -20.27
C TYR A 199 -10.44 3.01 -21.55
N ARG A 200 -11.08 2.60 -22.64
CA ARG A 200 -10.56 2.88 -23.99
C ARG A 200 -10.95 4.31 -24.29
N PRO A 201 -10.01 5.21 -24.60
CA PRO A 201 -10.41 6.46 -25.23
C PRO A 201 -11.24 6.06 -26.45
N SER A 202 -12.51 6.42 -26.47
CA SER A 202 -13.29 6.35 -27.69
C SER A 202 -12.50 7.18 -28.71
N GLU A 203 -12.20 6.58 -29.83
CA GLU A 203 -11.69 7.30 -30.98
C GLU A 203 -12.52 8.60 -31.15
N ILE A 204 -11.86 9.74 -30.86
CA ILE A 204 -12.40 11.06 -31.18
C ILE A 204 -12.02 11.34 -32.63
#